data_af86099a3b1aaa6de61821a0fc2d2fa2
#
_entry.id   af86099a3b1aaa6de61821a0fc2d2fa2
#
_cell.length_a   1.000
_cell.length_b   1.000
_cell.length_c   1.000
_cell.angle_alpha   90.00
_cell.angle_beta   90.00
_cell.angle_gamma   90.00
#
_symmetry.space_group_name_H-M   'P 1'
#
loop_
_entity.id
_entity.type
_entity.pdbx_description
1 polymer ?
#
loop_
_entity_poly.entity_id
_entity_poly.type
_entity_poly.pdbx_seq_one_letter_code
_entity_poly.pdbx_strand_id
1 'polypeptide(L)'
;DMRPHLTECETERILRSLEQITPHLPAPECLALENLERHPTDYLDKLVAATPHSRCFDIGHVWKEGLRPEKLLPLWLPDIRMCHLHGLEKRDHKSLHHMAAATLDAILHPMWDIRFSPLITLEVFSLDDFLNSHQAMLESHERYISKH
;
A
#
# COMPACT_ATOMS: atom_id res chain seq x y z
N ASP A 1 -6.16 -3.13 19.95
CA ASP A 1 -5.33 -2.06 19.39
C ASP A 1 -5.74 -0.74 20.04
N MET A 2 -4.79 -0.01 20.65
CA MET A 2 -5.06 1.26 21.34
C MET A 2 -4.76 2.49 20.44
N ARG A 3 -4.52 2.29 19.15
CA ARG A 3 -4.29 3.39 18.21
C ARG A 3 -5.59 4.16 17.98
N PRO A 4 -5.52 5.49 17.83
CA PRO A 4 -6.73 6.30 17.67
C PRO A 4 -7.39 6.04 16.31
N HIS A 5 -8.63 5.62 16.32
CA HIS A 5 -9.48 5.71 15.13
C HIS A 5 -9.80 7.17 14.83
N LEU A 6 -10.15 7.48 13.58
CA LEU A 6 -10.69 8.78 13.23
C LEU A 6 -11.96 9.05 14.06
N THR A 7 -11.98 10.22 14.67
CA THR A 7 -13.22 10.71 15.30
C THR A 7 -14.26 11.03 14.22
N GLU A 8 -15.52 11.10 14.62
CA GLU A 8 -16.61 11.46 13.73
C GLU A 8 -16.37 12.84 13.08
N CYS A 9 -15.89 13.82 13.85
CA CYS A 9 -15.55 15.15 13.36
C CYS A 9 -14.38 15.13 12.35
N GLU A 10 -13.35 14.32 12.56
CA GLU A 10 -12.23 14.17 11.62
C GLU A 10 -12.72 13.51 10.33
N THR A 11 -13.51 12.45 10.43
CA THR A 11 -14.12 11.76 9.29
C THR A 11 -14.93 12.74 8.44
N GLU A 12 -15.83 13.54 9.06
CA GLU A 12 -16.62 14.53 8.35
C GLU A 12 -15.76 15.61 7.68
N ARG A 13 -14.68 16.05 8.32
CA ARG A 13 -13.76 17.05 7.73
C ARG A 13 -13.06 16.49 6.51
N ILE A 14 -12.60 15.22 6.56
CA ILE A 14 -11.98 14.54 5.44
C ILE A 14 -12.98 14.41 4.29
N LEU A 15 -14.20 13.92 4.56
CA LEU A 15 -15.23 13.75 3.53
C LEU A 15 -15.55 15.08 2.84
N ARG A 16 -15.72 16.18 3.59
CA ARG A 16 -15.93 17.52 3.01
C ARG A 16 -14.75 17.97 2.13
N SER A 17 -13.51 17.67 2.52
CA SER A 17 -12.33 18.00 1.71
C SER A 17 -12.30 17.19 0.42
N LEU A 18 -12.65 15.91 0.49
CA LEU A 18 -12.75 15.03 -0.68
C LEU A 18 -13.85 15.50 -1.64
N GLU A 19 -15.02 15.88 -1.14
CA GLU A 19 -16.11 16.47 -1.94
C GLU A 19 -15.66 17.72 -2.71
N GLN A 20 -14.83 18.57 -2.10
CA GLN A 20 -14.30 19.78 -2.75
C GLN A 20 -13.27 19.46 -3.83
N ILE A 21 -12.46 18.44 -3.64
CA ILE A 21 -11.38 18.06 -4.57
C ILE A 21 -11.92 17.25 -5.76
N THR A 22 -12.88 16.36 -5.52
CA THR A 22 -13.42 15.43 -6.52
C THR A 22 -13.80 16.06 -7.86
N PRO A 23 -14.48 17.22 -7.92
CA PRO A 23 -14.83 17.84 -9.20
C PRO A 23 -13.64 18.31 -10.04
N HIS A 24 -12.44 18.39 -9.45
CA HIS A 24 -11.21 18.82 -10.13
C HIS A 24 -10.36 17.66 -10.62
N LEU A 25 -10.75 16.41 -10.34
CA LEU A 25 -10.05 15.21 -10.77
C LEU A 25 -10.53 14.78 -12.17
N PRO A 26 -9.64 14.18 -12.99
CA PRO A 26 -10.05 13.57 -14.27
C PRO A 26 -11.10 12.46 -14.07
N ALA A 27 -10.97 11.69 -13.00
CA ALA A 27 -11.92 10.71 -12.51
C ALA A 27 -11.71 10.56 -11.00
N PRO A 28 -12.77 10.30 -10.21
CA PRO A 28 -12.66 10.22 -8.75
C PRO A 28 -11.64 9.21 -8.25
N GLU A 29 -11.54 8.06 -8.90
CA GLU A 29 -10.61 6.98 -8.61
C GLU A 29 -9.14 7.32 -8.87
N CYS A 30 -8.84 8.47 -9.51
CA CYS A 30 -7.48 8.97 -9.65
C CYS A 30 -6.88 9.49 -8.34
N LEU A 31 -7.74 9.73 -7.33
CA LEU A 31 -7.29 10.02 -5.97
C LEU A 31 -7.33 8.74 -5.16
N ALA A 32 -6.18 8.32 -4.67
CA ALA A 32 -6.04 7.15 -3.83
C ALA A 32 -5.77 7.55 -2.37
N LEU A 33 -6.57 7.00 -1.45
CA LEU A 33 -6.41 7.23 -0.01
C LEU A 33 -5.45 6.19 0.56
N GLU A 34 -4.42 6.66 1.26
CA GLU A 34 -3.31 5.83 1.74
C GLU A 34 -3.51 5.41 3.20
N ASN A 35 -3.17 4.14 3.51
CA ASN A 35 -3.07 3.68 4.89
C ASN A 35 -1.78 4.21 5.53
N LEU A 36 -1.93 4.96 6.61
CA LEU A 36 -0.84 5.59 7.32
C LEU A 36 -0.38 4.75 8.50
N GLU A 37 0.92 4.85 8.81
CA GLU A 37 1.46 4.32 10.07
C GLU A 37 0.79 4.96 11.29
N ARG A 38 0.80 4.24 12.42
CA ARG A 38 0.21 4.67 13.71
C ARG A 38 -1.31 4.85 13.70
N HIS A 39 -1.97 4.49 12.62
CA HIS A 39 -3.43 4.38 12.57
C HIS A 39 -3.83 2.90 12.48
N PRO A 40 -5.01 2.50 12.96
CA PRO A 40 -5.54 1.17 12.67
C PRO A 40 -5.61 0.96 11.16
N THR A 41 -5.30 -0.26 10.71
CA THR A 41 -5.29 -0.55 9.26
C THR A 41 -6.64 -0.33 8.59
N ASP A 42 -7.73 -0.47 9.34
CA ASP A 42 -9.12 -0.31 8.89
C ASP A 42 -9.66 1.12 8.98
N TYR A 43 -8.82 2.10 9.42
CA TYR A 43 -9.29 3.48 9.60
C TYR A 43 -9.80 4.12 8.31
N LEU A 44 -9.29 3.71 7.15
CA LEU A 44 -9.72 4.17 5.84
C LEU A 44 -10.99 3.50 5.32
N ASP A 45 -11.39 2.34 5.87
CA ASP A 45 -12.47 1.54 5.28
C ASP A 45 -13.78 2.32 5.16
N LYS A 46 -14.10 3.14 6.19
CA LYS A 46 -15.28 4.01 6.15
C LYS A 46 -15.17 5.11 5.09
N LEU A 47 -13.97 5.68 4.89
CA LEU A 47 -13.74 6.74 3.91
C LEU A 47 -13.84 6.19 2.49
N VAL A 48 -13.19 5.06 2.21
CA VAL A 48 -13.24 4.40 0.90
C VAL A 48 -14.66 3.95 0.58
N ALA A 49 -15.37 3.36 1.54
CA ALA A 49 -16.76 2.93 1.34
C ALA A 49 -17.75 4.10 1.12
N ALA A 50 -17.45 5.30 1.64
CA ALA A 50 -18.30 6.47 1.55
C ALA A 50 -18.00 7.37 0.34
N THR A 51 -16.93 7.10 -0.41
CA THR A 51 -16.46 7.96 -1.50
C THR A 51 -16.17 7.15 -2.76
N PRO A 52 -16.15 7.76 -3.96
CA PRO A 52 -15.75 7.10 -5.19
C PRO A 52 -14.22 7.01 -5.38
N HIS A 53 -13.44 7.28 -4.33
CA HIS A 53 -11.98 7.27 -4.38
C HIS A 53 -11.42 5.86 -4.23
N SER A 54 -10.23 5.66 -4.73
CA SER A 54 -9.51 4.40 -4.61
C SER A 54 -8.66 4.33 -3.34
N ARG A 55 -8.05 3.17 -3.11
CA ARG A 55 -7.08 2.94 -2.03
C ARG A 55 -5.67 2.92 -2.60
N CYS A 56 -4.76 3.62 -1.95
CA CYS A 56 -3.34 3.38 -2.02
C CYS A 56 -2.97 2.39 -0.91
N PHE A 57 -2.49 1.22 -1.27
CA PHE A 57 -2.05 0.21 -0.31
C PHE A 57 -0.57 0.39 -0.04
N ASP A 58 -0.24 1.07 1.06
CA ASP A 58 1.14 1.12 1.52
C ASP A 58 1.49 -0.17 2.28
N ILE A 59 2.25 -1.00 1.60
CA ILE A 59 2.69 -2.32 2.07
C ILE A 59 3.80 -2.16 3.12
N GLY A 60 4.66 -1.18 2.96
CA GLY A 60 5.74 -0.88 3.90
C GLY A 60 5.22 -0.46 5.27
N HIS A 61 4.19 0.38 5.32
CA HIS A 61 3.53 0.76 6.57
C HIS A 61 2.90 -0.46 7.28
N VAL A 62 2.29 -1.38 6.53
CA VAL A 62 1.73 -2.62 7.12
C VAL A 62 2.84 -3.49 7.73
N TRP A 63 3.96 -3.66 7.04
CA TRP A 63 5.12 -4.37 7.60
C TRP A 63 5.67 -3.68 8.85
N LYS A 64 5.75 -2.34 8.84
CA LYS A 64 6.25 -1.55 9.97
C LYS A 64 5.40 -1.75 11.23
N GLU A 65 4.10 -1.95 11.06
CA GLU A 65 3.17 -2.29 12.14
C GLU A 65 3.24 -3.75 12.58
N GLY A 66 4.14 -4.55 12.01
CA GLY A 66 4.27 -5.98 12.30
C GLY A 66 3.13 -6.83 11.75
N LEU A 67 2.36 -6.28 10.83
CA LEU A 67 1.23 -6.95 10.20
C LEU A 67 1.66 -7.63 8.89
N ARG A 68 0.74 -8.42 8.34
CA ARG A 68 0.95 -9.24 7.16
C ARG A 68 0.12 -8.70 5.99
N PRO A 69 0.72 -7.95 5.04
CA PRO A 69 -0.03 -7.31 3.95
C PRO A 69 -0.73 -8.33 3.05
N GLU A 70 -0.19 -9.53 2.88
CA GLU A 70 -0.84 -10.59 2.11
C GLU A 70 -2.17 -11.07 2.71
N LYS A 71 -2.47 -10.74 3.97
CA LYS A 71 -3.76 -11.00 4.60
C LYS A 71 -4.77 -9.88 4.35
N LEU A 72 -4.30 -8.66 4.12
CA LEU A 72 -5.14 -7.50 3.81
C LEU A 72 -5.44 -7.39 2.32
N LEU A 73 -4.54 -7.86 1.46
CA LEU A 73 -4.69 -7.78 0.01
C LEU A 73 -6.05 -8.29 -0.49
N PRO A 74 -6.54 -9.49 -0.12
CA PRO A 74 -7.83 -9.98 -0.60
C PRO A 74 -9.02 -9.12 -0.14
N LEU A 75 -8.90 -8.49 1.04
CA LEU A 75 -9.97 -7.67 1.61
C LEU A 75 -10.10 -6.33 0.90
N TRP A 76 -8.98 -5.74 0.48
CA TRP A 76 -8.91 -4.41 -0.10
C TRP A 76 -8.77 -4.39 -1.62
N LEU A 77 -8.55 -5.55 -2.23
CA LEU A 77 -8.30 -5.70 -3.66
C LEU A 77 -9.27 -4.93 -4.58
N PRO A 78 -10.60 -4.90 -4.31
CA PRO A 78 -11.54 -4.18 -5.16
C PRO A 78 -11.26 -2.68 -5.27
N ASP A 79 -10.72 -2.08 -4.20
CA ASP A 79 -10.54 -0.65 -4.06
C ASP A 79 -9.12 -0.20 -4.42
N ILE A 80 -8.13 -1.11 -4.42
CA ILE A 80 -6.72 -0.76 -4.65
C ILE A 80 -6.51 -0.37 -6.11
N ARG A 81 -5.86 0.79 -6.33
CA ARG A 81 -5.36 1.22 -7.65
C ARG A 81 -3.87 1.53 -7.63
N MET A 82 -3.33 1.77 -6.45
CA MET A 82 -1.92 2.07 -6.22
C MET A 82 -1.39 1.28 -5.04
N CYS A 83 -0.12 0.88 -5.12
CA CYS A 83 0.62 0.33 -4.00
C CYS A 83 1.89 1.15 -3.79
N HIS A 84 2.17 1.53 -2.54
CA HIS A 84 3.49 1.96 -2.12
C HIS A 84 4.27 0.76 -1.59
N LEU A 85 5.52 0.67 -1.99
CA LEU A 85 6.37 -0.45 -1.64
C LEU A 85 7.75 0.06 -1.23
N HIS A 86 8.12 -0.19 0.01
CA HIS A 86 9.42 0.12 0.57
C HIS A 86 9.81 -0.91 1.63
N GLY A 87 11.09 -1.06 1.83
CA GLY A 87 11.64 -1.95 2.86
C GLY A 87 11.78 -1.25 4.22
N LEU A 88 12.17 -2.06 5.18
CA LEU A 88 12.41 -1.67 6.56
C LEU A 88 13.84 -2.05 6.97
N GLU A 89 14.52 -1.14 7.67
CA GLU A 89 15.76 -1.40 8.39
C GLU A 89 15.62 -0.80 9.80
N LYS A 90 16.42 0.23 10.12
CA LYS A 90 16.23 1.07 11.33
C LYS A 90 15.12 2.10 11.15
N ARG A 91 14.77 2.38 9.90
CA ARG A 91 13.72 3.30 9.46
C ARG A 91 12.92 2.61 8.36
N ASP A 92 11.78 3.16 8.03
CA ASP A 92 11.01 2.90 6.83
C ASP A 92 11.60 3.59 5.59
N HIS A 93 10.95 3.42 4.46
CA HIS A 93 11.34 3.98 3.16
C HIS A 93 12.78 3.59 2.77
N LYS A 94 13.14 2.35 3.11
CA LYS A 94 14.41 1.73 2.77
C LYS A 94 14.26 0.75 1.61
N SER A 95 15.39 0.35 1.06
CA SER A 95 15.40 -0.66 0.01
C SER A 95 14.69 -1.93 0.43
N LEU A 96 13.93 -2.53 -0.50
CA LEU A 96 13.34 -3.86 -0.36
C LEU A 96 14.38 -4.96 -0.13
N HIS A 97 15.64 -4.71 -0.49
CA HIS A 97 16.76 -5.60 -0.18
C HIS A 97 16.89 -5.91 1.32
N HIS A 98 16.44 -5.02 2.20
CA HIS A 98 16.44 -5.27 3.65
C HIS A 98 15.33 -6.22 4.10
N MET A 99 14.37 -6.51 3.24
CA MET A 99 13.28 -7.45 3.53
C MET A 99 13.74 -8.89 3.24
N ALA A 100 13.31 -9.85 4.08
CA ALA A 100 13.54 -11.25 3.76
C ALA A 100 12.83 -11.62 2.45
N ALA A 101 13.48 -12.40 1.58
CA ALA A 101 12.91 -12.80 0.30
C ALA A 101 11.52 -13.44 0.45
N ALA A 102 11.32 -14.29 1.47
CA ALA A 102 10.02 -14.91 1.73
C ALA A 102 8.92 -13.91 2.10
N THR A 103 9.27 -12.79 2.76
CA THR A 103 8.32 -11.72 3.11
C THR A 103 7.89 -10.96 1.86
N LEU A 104 8.83 -10.68 0.96
CA LEU A 104 8.55 -10.01 -0.30
C LEU A 104 7.73 -10.92 -1.23
N ASP A 105 8.12 -12.18 -1.35
CA ASP A 105 7.42 -13.18 -2.16
C ASP A 105 5.97 -13.39 -1.66
N ALA A 106 5.73 -13.35 -0.34
CA ALA A 106 4.41 -13.54 0.24
C ALA A 106 3.37 -12.51 -0.22
N ILE A 107 3.78 -11.31 -0.61
CA ILE A 107 2.86 -10.29 -1.12
C ILE A 107 2.89 -10.21 -2.65
N LEU A 108 4.07 -10.31 -3.28
CA LEU A 108 4.19 -10.14 -4.73
C LEU A 108 3.65 -11.34 -5.52
N HIS A 109 3.93 -12.59 -5.08
CA HIS A 109 3.47 -13.78 -5.78
C HIS A 109 1.93 -13.83 -5.87
N PRO A 110 1.14 -13.66 -4.78
CA PRO A 110 -0.31 -13.58 -4.89
C PRO A 110 -0.81 -12.47 -5.82
N MET A 111 -0.13 -11.32 -5.89
CA MET A 111 -0.50 -10.26 -6.83
C MET A 111 -0.33 -10.73 -8.29
N TRP A 112 0.75 -11.44 -8.59
CA TRP A 112 0.98 -12.00 -9.94
C TRP A 112 0.03 -13.15 -10.27
N ASP A 113 -0.27 -14.03 -9.31
CA ASP A 113 -1.22 -15.15 -9.49
C ASP A 113 -2.60 -14.66 -9.96
N ILE A 114 -3.09 -13.58 -9.35
CA ILE A 114 -4.38 -12.98 -9.70
C ILE A 114 -4.28 -11.96 -10.85
N ARG A 115 -3.10 -11.80 -11.45
CA ARG A 115 -2.80 -10.81 -12.48
C ARG A 115 -3.17 -9.38 -12.08
N PHE A 116 -3.04 -9.08 -10.79
CA PHE A 116 -3.28 -7.75 -10.26
C PHE A 116 -2.13 -6.82 -10.62
N SER A 117 -2.43 -5.76 -11.36
CA SER A 117 -1.45 -4.80 -11.87
C SER A 117 -1.78 -3.38 -11.41
N PRO A 118 -1.60 -3.06 -10.13
CA PRO A 118 -1.73 -1.69 -9.65
C PRO A 118 -0.55 -0.84 -10.12
N LEU A 119 -0.69 0.48 -10.01
CA LEU A 119 0.47 1.35 -10.07
C LEU A 119 1.35 1.09 -8.82
N ILE A 120 2.59 0.66 -9.01
CA ILE A 120 3.52 0.44 -7.90
C ILE A 120 4.51 1.60 -7.85
N THR A 121 4.56 2.29 -6.70
CA THR A 121 5.57 3.28 -6.37
C THR A 121 6.59 2.67 -5.43
N LEU A 122 7.88 2.67 -5.82
CA LEU A 122 8.97 2.39 -4.90
C LEU A 122 9.24 3.65 -4.09
N GLU A 123 8.71 3.70 -2.87
CA GLU A 123 8.78 4.89 -2.02
C GLU A 123 10.06 4.89 -1.19
N VAL A 124 11.16 5.28 -1.83
CA VAL A 124 12.50 5.33 -1.24
C VAL A 124 13.17 6.67 -1.58
N PHE A 125 14.13 7.10 -0.75
CA PHE A 125 14.69 8.46 -0.82
C PHE A 125 16.12 8.53 -1.38
N SER A 126 16.64 7.42 -1.92
CA SER A 126 17.94 7.42 -2.59
C SER A 126 17.90 6.58 -3.87
N LEU A 127 18.77 6.92 -4.82
CA LEU A 127 18.91 6.14 -6.06
C LEU A 127 19.37 4.72 -5.75
N ASP A 128 20.27 4.54 -4.78
CA ASP A 128 20.76 3.22 -4.39
C ASP A 128 19.64 2.36 -3.80
N ASP A 129 18.82 2.92 -2.91
CA ASP A 129 17.65 2.23 -2.37
C ASP A 129 16.64 1.87 -3.48
N PHE A 130 16.47 2.75 -4.49
CA PHE A 130 15.61 2.47 -5.63
C PHE A 130 16.14 1.31 -6.48
N LEU A 131 17.41 1.36 -6.88
CA LEU A 131 18.02 0.31 -7.72
C LEU A 131 18.02 -1.05 -7.00
N ASN A 132 18.36 -1.07 -5.72
CA ASN A 132 18.34 -2.28 -4.90
C ASN A 132 16.89 -2.80 -4.70
N SER A 133 15.90 -1.92 -4.56
CA SER A 133 14.49 -2.33 -4.47
C SER A 133 14.01 -2.94 -5.77
N HIS A 134 14.33 -2.32 -6.91
CA HIS A 134 14.00 -2.84 -8.22
C HIS A 134 14.63 -4.22 -8.45
N GLN A 135 15.92 -4.39 -8.08
CA GLN A 135 16.60 -5.67 -8.17
C GLN A 135 15.92 -6.74 -7.31
N ALA A 136 15.55 -6.41 -6.06
CA ALA A 136 14.85 -7.33 -5.18
C ALA A 136 13.49 -7.79 -5.74
N MET A 137 12.78 -6.90 -6.44
CA MET A 137 11.54 -7.25 -7.14
C MET A 137 11.79 -8.19 -8.32
N LEU A 138 12.84 -7.97 -9.11
CA LEU A 138 13.23 -8.86 -10.21
C LEU A 138 13.58 -10.26 -9.70
N GLU A 139 14.34 -10.34 -8.63
CA GLU A 139 14.70 -11.64 -8.00
C GLU A 139 13.46 -12.36 -7.45
N SER A 140 12.49 -11.62 -6.89
CA SER A 140 11.22 -12.20 -6.48
C SER A 140 10.45 -12.75 -7.68
N HIS A 141 10.43 -12.02 -8.80
CA HIS A 141 9.80 -12.48 -10.03
C HIS A 141 10.47 -13.72 -10.61
N GLU A 142 11.81 -13.78 -10.61
CA GLU A 142 12.56 -14.98 -11.04
C GLU A 142 12.20 -16.20 -10.18
N ARG A 143 12.07 -16.01 -8.86
CA ARG A 143 11.60 -17.07 -7.96
C ARG A 143 10.15 -17.48 -8.23
N TYR A 144 9.31 -16.54 -8.65
CA TYR A 144 7.93 -16.83 -9.04
C TYR A 144 7.87 -17.70 -10.29
N ILE A 145 8.52 -17.28 -11.40
CA ILE A 145 8.48 -18.02 -12.67
C ILE A 145 9.17 -19.39 -12.57
N SER A 146 10.15 -19.56 -11.67
CA SER A 146 10.81 -20.84 -11.46
C SER A 146 9.95 -21.89 -10.74
N LYS A 147 8.83 -21.48 -10.15
CA LYS A 147 7.86 -22.34 -9.44
C LYS A 147 6.65 -22.73 -10.30
N HIS A 148 6.44 -22.02 -11.41
CA HIS A 148 5.30 -22.18 -12.32
C HIS A 148 5.72 -22.55 -13.73
#